data_09251080504f0f00ccbf2b91e7f947a9
#
_entry.id   09251080504f0f00ccbf2b91e7f947a9
#
_cell.length_a   1.000
_cell.length_b   1.000
_cell.length_c   1.000
_cell.angle_alpha   90.00
_cell.angle_beta   90.00
_cell.angle_gamma   90.00
#
_symmetry.space_group_name_H-M   'P 1'
#
loop_
_entity.id
_entity.type
_entity.pdbx_description
1 polymer ?
#
loop_
_entity_poly.entity_id
_entity_poly.type
_entity_poly.pdbx_seq_one_letter_code
_entity_poly.pdbx_strand_id
1 'polypeptide(L)'
;MSLRLLAALPIAAVVVACSGSSVLDKNRVQQLIGQWLEDNVQATANVTCPNNEPLKQDDTFTCTAVTQDGLTLKIQVTQTDNQGGVDFELTGAS
;
A
#
# COMPACT_ATOMS: atom_id res chain seq x y z
N MET A 1 40.31 24.00 0.37
CA MET A 1 39.96 23.87 0.56
C MET A 1 39.20 23.29 0.84
N SER A 2 39.19 23.13 0.91
CA SER A 2 38.40 22.63 1.20
C SER A 2 37.60 22.07 1.47
N LEU A 3 37.61 22.09 1.41
CA LEU A 3 36.87 21.77 1.64
C LEU A 3 36.09 21.20 1.74
N ARG A 4 36.14 21.25 1.75
CA ARG A 4 35.38 20.93 1.90
C ARG A 4 34.59 20.24 1.90
N LEU A 5 34.55 20.07 1.76
CA LEU A 5 33.82 19.58 1.73
C LEU A 5 33.16 18.99 2.02
N LEU A 6 33.12 18.95 2.10
CA LEU A 6 32.44 18.56 2.35
C LEU A 6 31.64 18.08 2.45
N ALA A 7 31.54 18.13 2.26
CA ALA A 7 30.76 17.86 2.33
C ALA A 7 30.10 17.19 2.45
N ALA A 8 30.14 16.97 2.21
CA ALA A 8 29.54 16.41 2.34
C ALA A 8 29.06 15.82 2.82
N LEU A 9 28.93 15.65 2.94
CA LEU A 9 28.42 15.20 3.48
C LEU A 9 27.49 14.79 3.64
N PRO A 10 27.27 14.68 3.60
CA PRO A 10 26.34 14.44 4.08
C PRO A 10 25.41 13.82 3.70
N ILE A 11 25.38 13.92 3.41
CA ILE A 11 24.52 13.61 3.14
C ILE A 11 24.09 12.50 3.18
N ALA A 12 24.49 12.35 2.92
CA ALA A 12 24.31 11.21 2.98
C ALA A 12 23.42 10.79 3.81
N ALA A 13 23.69 11.08 4.38
CA ALA A 13 23.03 10.67 5.32
C ALA A 13 21.77 10.42 5.16
N VAL A 14 21.51 10.98 4.87
CA VAL A 14 20.38 10.95 4.80
C VAL A 14 19.67 9.86 4.62
N VAL A 15 19.95 9.49 3.94
CA VAL A 15 19.34 8.50 3.55
C VAL A 15 18.91 7.57 4.39
N VAL A 16 19.64 7.27 4.88
CA VAL A 16 19.43 6.37 5.68
C VAL A 16 18.28 6.26 6.34
N ALA A 17 18.15 7.12 6.87
CA ALA A 17 17.19 7.13 7.74
C ALA A 17 16.02 6.51 7.39
N CYS A 18 15.62 6.77 6.40
CA CYS A 18 14.37 6.41 6.18
C CYS A 18 14.13 5.10 5.96
N SER A 19 15.08 4.44 5.76
CA SER A 19 14.78 3.27 5.22
C SER A 19 14.11 2.36 6.07
N GLY A 20 14.57 1.86 6.89
CA GLY A 20 14.15 0.70 7.51
C GLY A 20 12.81 0.55 8.04
N SER A 21 12.08 1.56 8.18
CA SER A 21 10.80 1.43 8.82
C SER A 21 9.63 1.65 7.89
N SER A 22 9.82 1.50 6.63
CA SER A 22 8.76 1.79 5.69
C SER A 22 7.70 0.71 5.68
N VAL A 23 6.47 1.10 5.87
CA VAL A 23 5.33 0.22 5.73
C VAL A 23 4.34 0.84 4.77
N LEU A 24 3.54 -0.01 4.17
CA LEU A 24 2.50 0.43 3.27
C LEU A 24 1.41 1.14 4.06
N ASP A 25 0.94 2.27 3.54
CA ASP A 25 -0.14 3.02 4.18
C ASP A 25 -1.46 2.31 3.92
N LYS A 26 -1.93 1.56 4.90
CA LYS A 26 -3.15 0.77 4.70
C LYS A 26 -4.38 1.65 4.50
N ASN A 27 -4.41 2.83 5.10
CA ASN A 27 -5.57 3.70 4.92
C ASN A 27 -5.69 4.17 3.47
N ARG A 28 -4.55 4.44 2.85
CA ARG A 28 -4.55 4.81 1.45
C ARG A 28 -5.00 3.64 0.59
N VAL A 29 -4.52 2.43 0.88
CA VAL A 29 -4.91 1.25 0.13
C VAL A 29 -6.40 0.99 0.30
N GLN A 30 -6.93 1.13 1.52
CA GLN A 30 -8.35 0.94 1.77
C GLN A 30 -9.20 1.94 0.97
N GLN A 31 -8.77 3.19 0.88
CA GLN A 31 -9.47 4.17 0.07
C GLN A 31 -9.42 3.84 -1.42
N LEU A 32 -8.26 3.41 -1.89
CA LEU A 32 -8.12 3.05 -3.30
C LEU A 32 -8.99 1.86 -3.66
N ILE A 33 -9.06 0.86 -2.78
CA ILE A 33 -9.92 -0.31 -3.02
C ILE A 33 -11.38 0.11 -3.01
N GLY A 34 -11.76 0.98 -2.08
CA GLY A 34 -13.13 1.46 -2.04
C GLY A 34 -13.55 2.14 -3.34
N GLN A 35 -12.69 3.00 -3.88
CA GLN A 35 -12.95 3.65 -5.15
C GLN A 35 -12.99 2.65 -6.31
N TRP A 36 -12.05 1.71 -6.28
CA TRP A 36 -11.98 0.69 -7.31
C TRP A 36 -13.25 -0.17 -7.34
N LEU A 37 -13.77 -0.51 -6.15
CA LEU A 37 -15.02 -1.27 -6.08
C LEU A 37 -16.20 -0.47 -6.61
N GLU A 38 -16.27 0.81 -6.30
CA GLU A 38 -17.33 1.65 -6.82
C GLU A 38 -17.25 1.77 -8.34
N ASP A 39 -16.06 1.88 -8.87
CA ASP A 39 -15.86 2.08 -10.30
C ASP A 39 -16.05 0.80 -11.11
N ASN A 40 -15.68 -0.34 -10.54
CA ASN A 40 -15.64 -1.57 -11.31
C ASN A 40 -16.77 -2.54 -11.01
N VAL A 41 -17.27 -2.54 -9.78
CA VAL A 41 -18.37 -3.44 -9.42
C VAL A 41 -19.55 -2.69 -8.84
N GLN A 42 -19.45 -1.37 -8.79
CA GLN A 42 -20.54 -0.49 -8.37
C GLN A 42 -21.06 -0.84 -6.98
N ALA A 43 -20.14 -1.13 -6.08
CA ALA A 43 -20.47 -1.49 -4.72
C ALA A 43 -19.79 -0.54 -3.74
N THR A 44 -20.52 -0.15 -2.70
CA THR A 44 -19.97 0.58 -1.58
C THR A 44 -19.67 -0.43 -0.48
N ALA A 45 -18.47 -0.38 0.05
CA ALA A 45 -18.05 -1.40 1.01
C ALA A 45 -17.12 -0.81 2.06
N ASN A 46 -17.10 -1.46 3.22
CA ASN A 46 -16.11 -1.18 4.24
C ASN A 46 -14.91 -2.08 3.99
N VAL A 47 -13.75 -1.48 3.75
CA VAL A 47 -12.54 -2.21 3.37
C VAL A 47 -11.60 -2.26 4.56
N THR A 48 -11.08 -3.44 4.84
CA THR A 48 -10.11 -3.65 5.90
C THR A 48 -8.89 -4.35 5.32
N CYS A 49 -7.73 -3.76 5.53
CA CYS A 49 -6.47 -4.32 5.09
C CYS A 49 -5.59 -4.63 6.30
N PRO A 50 -4.62 -5.55 6.15
CA PRO A 50 -3.74 -5.88 7.28
C PRO A 50 -2.87 -4.71 7.69
N ASN A 51 -2.43 -4.74 8.95
CA ASN A 51 -1.52 -3.74 9.48
C ASN A 51 -0.09 -4.12 9.14
N ASN A 52 0.75 -3.10 9.06
CA ASN A 52 2.21 -3.30 9.03
C ASN A 52 2.74 -4.10 7.85
N GLU A 53 2.08 -3.98 6.71
CA GLU A 53 2.61 -4.60 5.49
C GLU A 53 3.83 -3.84 5.02
N PRO A 54 4.98 -4.49 4.88
CA PRO A 54 6.17 -3.78 4.44
C PRO A 54 6.05 -3.33 2.99
N LEU A 55 6.68 -2.22 2.68
CA LEU A 55 6.79 -1.76 1.30
C LEU A 55 7.77 -2.67 0.59
N LYS A 56 7.27 -3.51 -0.29
CA LYS A 56 8.11 -4.47 -0.99
C LYS A 56 7.47 -4.85 -2.31
N GLN A 57 8.18 -4.59 -3.38
CA GLN A 57 7.70 -4.93 -4.71
C GLN A 57 7.42 -6.44 -4.81
N ASP A 58 6.34 -6.78 -5.48
CA ASP A 58 5.86 -8.15 -5.70
C ASP A 58 5.26 -8.82 -4.48
N ASP A 59 5.21 -8.14 -3.35
CA ASP A 59 4.57 -8.67 -2.16
C ASP A 59 3.05 -8.62 -2.33
N THR A 60 2.36 -9.63 -1.84
CA THR A 60 0.91 -9.71 -1.94
C THR A 60 0.27 -9.88 -0.56
N PHE A 61 -0.92 -9.36 -0.43
CA PHE A 61 -1.72 -9.58 0.77
C PHE A 61 -3.20 -9.46 0.39
N THR A 62 -4.07 -9.86 1.29
CA THR A 62 -5.51 -9.85 1.03
C THR A 62 -6.20 -8.83 1.92
N CYS A 63 -7.01 -7.98 1.31
CA CYS A 63 -7.91 -7.09 2.03
C CYS A 63 -9.33 -7.65 1.93
N THR A 64 -10.15 -7.30 2.89
CA THR A 64 -11.54 -7.75 2.93
C THR A 64 -12.46 -6.55 2.83
N ALA A 65 -13.50 -6.66 2.01
CA ALA A 65 -14.48 -5.61 1.88
C ALA A 65 -15.87 -6.19 2.14
N VAL A 66 -16.63 -5.53 3.01
CA VAL A 66 -18.00 -5.96 3.33
C VAL A 66 -18.94 -4.93 2.73
N THR A 67 -19.79 -5.37 1.83
CA THR A 67 -20.75 -4.50 1.16
C THR A 67 -21.94 -4.22 2.06
N GLN A 68 -22.77 -3.28 1.65
CA GLN A 68 -23.98 -2.95 2.40
C GLN A 68 -24.94 -4.12 2.48
N ASP A 69 -24.89 -5.01 1.51
CA ASP A 69 -25.74 -6.19 1.50
C ASP A 69 -25.20 -7.32 2.36
N GLY A 70 -24.06 -7.11 2.99
CA GLY A 70 -23.45 -8.15 3.81
C GLY A 70 -22.57 -9.12 3.06
N LEU A 71 -22.32 -8.86 1.79
CA LEU A 71 -21.43 -9.71 1.00
C LEU A 71 -19.98 -9.40 1.35
N THR A 72 -19.20 -10.42 1.57
CA THR A 72 -17.77 -10.27 1.86
C THR A 72 -16.96 -10.51 0.60
N LEU A 73 -16.19 -9.52 0.21
CA LEU A 73 -15.33 -9.61 -0.96
C LEU A 73 -13.87 -9.73 -0.50
N LYS A 74 -13.12 -10.56 -1.19
CA LYS A 74 -11.69 -10.71 -0.92
C LYS A 74 -10.91 -10.13 -2.09
N ILE A 75 -10.04 -9.19 -1.79
CA ILE A 75 -9.28 -8.49 -2.80
C ILE A 75 -7.81 -8.77 -2.56
N GLN A 76 -7.16 -9.38 -3.53
CA GLN A 76 -5.73 -9.56 -3.46
C GLN A 76 -5.04 -8.29 -3.93
N VAL A 77 -4.11 -7.80 -3.12
CA VAL A 77 -3.34 -6.61 -3.44
C VAL A 77 -1.92 -7.04 -3.73
N THR A 78 -1.39 -6.61 -4.85
CA THR A 78 0.00 -6.87 -5.23
C THR A 78 0.72 -5.54 -5.31
N GLN A 79 1.83 -5.42 -4.62
CA GLN A 79 2.64 -4.22 -4.69
C GLN A 79 3.44 -4.22 -5.98
N THR A 80 3.32 -3.16 -6.75
CA THR A 80 3.96 -3.09 -8.07
C THR A 80 5.32 -2.42 -8.02
N ASP A 81 5.62 -1.75 -6.93
CA ASP A 81 6.93 -1.13 -6.72
C ASP A 81 7.20 -1.02 -5.23
N ASN A 82 8.28 -0.35 -4.86
CA ASN A 82 8.65 -0.17 -3.45
C ASN A 82 8.16 1.16 -2.90
N GLN A 83 7.25 1.82 -3.58
CA GLN A 83 6.81 3.17 -3.24
C GLN A 83 5.32 3.27 -3.00
N GLY A 84 4.66 2.15 -2.85
CA GLY A 84 3.22 2.15 -2.56
C GLY A 84 2.32 1.94 -3.75
N GLY A 85 2.88 1.64 -4.92
CA GLY A 85 2.05 1.29 -6.06
C GLY A 85 1.41 -0.07 -5.85
N VAL A 86 0.14 -0.20 -6.20
CA VAL A 86 -0.60 -1.45 -5.94
C VAL A 86 -1.54 -1.75 -7.09
N ASP A 87 -1.75 -3.05 -7.32
CA ASP A 87 -2.78 -3.57 -8.20
C ASP A 87 -3.75 -4.40 -7.39
N PHE A 88 -4.99 -4.46 -7.83
CA PHE A 88 -6.04 -5.17 -7.11
C PHE A 88 -6.66 -6.24 -7.98
N GLU A 89 -7.04 -7.35 -7.33
CA GLU A 89 -7.75 -8.42 -8.00
C GLU A 89 -8.79 -9.00 -7.06
N LEU A 90 -10.04 -9.10 -7.53
CA LEU A 90 -11.09 -9.73 -6.75
C LEU A 90 -10.91 -11.24 -6.83
N THR A 91 -10.66 -11.86 -5.68
CA THR A 91 -10.36 -13.29 -5.67
C THR A 91 -11.46 -14.13 -5.03
N GLY A 92 -12.42 -13.52 -4.38
CA GLY A 92 -13.49 -14.26 -3.76
C GLY A 92 -14.64 -13.36 -3.32
N ALA A 93 -15.81 -13.96 -3.20
CA ALA A 93 -17.01 -13.27 -2.73
C ALA A 93 -17.89 -14.29 -2.03
N SER A 94 -18.42 -13.90 -0.85
CA SER A 94 -19.29 -14.82 -0.13
C SER A 94 -20.24 -14.13 0.83
#